data_8b9348a70796ac9881c81a41b09455df
#
_entry.id   8b9348a70796ac9881c81a41b09455df
#
_cell.length_a   1.000
_cell.length_b   1.000
_cell.length_c   1.000
_cell.angle_alpha   90.00
_cell.angle_beta   90.00
_cell.angle_gamma   90.00
#
_symmetry.space_group_name_H-M   'P 1'
#
loop_
_entity.id
_entity.type
_entity.pdbx_description
1 polymer ?
#
loop_
_entity_poly.entity_id
_entity_poly.type
_entity_poly.pdbx_seq_one_letter_code
_entity_poly.pdbx_strand_id
1 'polypeptide(L)'
;MLKVAIYGKGGIGKSTVTSNLAAAFATMGKKVIQIGCDPKADSTMNLLGGEPLRPVMNYMREEDEEPEKLEDIAKEGFGNVLCIETGGPTPGLGCAGRGIIATFQLLEDLKLFETYKPDVVLYDVLGDVVCGGFAAPIREDYAEKVLIVTTGEKMALYAADNISKAVKNFEDRSYARVFGIVLNHRNVENETEKVETFAKEHGFDIVGEIPRSDEINRCEDQGKTVIEGNPESDISKCFYDLAEILWTDEEQV
;
A
#
# COMPACT_ATOMS: atom_id res chain seq x y z
N MET A 1 -7.57 -6.52 -13.75
CA MET A 1 -7.59 -5.61 -12.57
C MET A 1 -6.35 -5.92 -11.75
N LEU A 2 -5.40 -5.01 -11.73
CA LEU A 2 -4.15 -5.15 -10.98
C LEU A 2 -4.40 -4.94 -9.47
N LYS A 3 -4.02 -5.91 -8.64
CA LYS A 3 -4.17 -5.88 -7.19
C LYS A 3 -2.82 -6.04 -6.51
N VAL A 4 -2.35 -4.98 -5.83
CA VAL A 4 -1.01 -4.94 -5.23
C VAL A 4 -1.09 -4.65 -3.73
N ALA A 5 -0.46 -5.49 -2.92
CA ALA A 5 -0.25 -5.23 -1.50
C ALA A 5 1.17 -4.72 -1.25
N ILE A 6 1.28 -3.63 -0.52
CA ILE A 6 2.54 -2.98 -0.19
C ILE A 6 2.89 -3.26 1.28
N TYR A 7 3.98 -3.97 1.50
CA TYR A 7 4.50 -4.35 2.80
C TYR A 7 5.87 -3.73 3.06
N GLY A 8 6.32 -3.76 4.30
CA GLY A 8 7.64 -3.27 4.73
C GLY A 8 7.61 -2.79 6.18
N LYS A 9 8.74 -2.63 6.82
CA LYS A 9 8.87 -2.23 8.22
C LYS A 9 8.11 -0.93 8.54
N GLY A 10 7.58 -0.79 9.76
CA GLY A 10 6.99 0.45 10.24
C GLY A 10 7.91 1.66 10.05
N GLY A 11 7.38 2.76 9.52
CA GLY A 11 8.15 3.98 9.25
C GLY A 11 9.11 3.91 8.06
N ILE A 12 9.04 2.87 7.23
CA ILE A 12 9.91 2.70 6.05
C ILE A 12 9.51 3.58 4.86
N GLY A 13 8.32 4.18 4.88
CA GLY A 13 7.77 4.99 3.80
C GLY A 13 6.77 4.27 2.91
N LYS A 14 6.15 3.18 3.39
CA LYS A 14 5.11 2.45 2.62
C LYS A 14 3.98 3.35 2.15
N SER A 15 3.36 4.09 3.06
CA SER A 15 2.22 4.96 2.75
C SER A 15 2.60 6.06 1.75
N THR A 16 3.80 6.64 1.88
CA THR A 16 4.36 7.56 0.88
C THR A 16 4.48 6.88 -0.49
N VAL A 17 5.05 5.66 -0.54
CA VAL A 17 5.17 4.91 -1.80
C VAL A 17 3.80 4.59 -2.37
N THR A 18 2.87 4.10 -1.55
CA THR A 18 1.53 3.71 -1.98
C THR A 18 0.74 4.89 -2.54
N SER A 19 0.72 6.03 -1.83
CA SER A 19 -0.02 7.22 -2.28
C SER A 19 0.55 7.82 -3.56
N ASN A 20 1.88 7.86 -3.71
CA ASN A 20 2.50 8.32 -4.94
C ASN A 20 2.28 7.36 -6.11
N LEU A 21 2.31 6.05 -5.85
CA LEU A 21 1.98 5.04 -6.86
C LEU A 21 0.51 5.13 -7.29
N ALA A 22 -0.42 5.34 -6.36
CA ALA A 22 -1.84 5.57 -6.66
C ALA A 22 -2.03 6.82 -7.54
N ALA A 23 -1.37 7.93 -7.18
CA ALA A 23 -1.39 9.16 -7.93
C ALA A 23 -0.79 8.99 -9.35
N ALA A 24 0.32 8.22 -9.47
CA ALA A 24 0.93 7.91 -10.76
C ALA A 24 -0.03 7.13 -11.66
N PHE A 25 -0.63 6.06 -11.17
CA PHE A 25 -1.64 5.31 -11.94
C PHE A 25 -2.84 6.18 -12.34
N ALA A 26 -3.34 7.02 -11.44
CA ALA A 26 -4.45 7.94 -11.74
C ALA A 26 -4.07 8.93 -12.85
N THR A 27 -2.84 9.47 -12.81
CA THR A 27 -2.32 10.36 -13.88
C THR A 27 -2.14 9.63 -15.22
N MET A 28 -1.85 8.32 -15.19
CA MET A 28 -1.84 7.45 -16.37
C MET A 28 -3.26 7.11 -16.88
N GLY A 29 -4.30 7.67 -16.28
CA GLY A 29 -5.72 7.48 -16.68
C GLY A 29 -6.33 6.18 -16.15
N LYS A 30 -5.72 5.54 -15.15
CA LYS A 30 -6.27 4.33 -14.52
C LYS A 30 -7.23 4.71 -13.40
N LYS A 31 -8.26 3.90 -13.22
CA LYS A 31 -9.19 4.02 -12.10
C LYS A 31 -8.65 3.27 -10.89
N VAL A 32 -8.33 3.99 -9.83
CA VAL A 32 -7.55 3.48 -8.70
C VAL A 32 -8.36 3.47 -7.41
N ILE A 33 -8.20 2.40 -6.62
CA ILE A 33 -8.59 2.35 -5.21
C ILE A 33 -7.33 2.23 -4.36
N GLN A 34 -7.22 3.03 -3.30
CA GLN A 34 -6.24 2.83 -2.24
C GLN A 34 -6.92 2.50 -0.92
N ILE A 35 -6.54 1.37 -0.32
CA ILE A 35 -7.05 0.91 0.97
C ILE A 35 -5.93 0.91 1.99
N GLY A 36 -6.02 1.80 2.98
CA GLY A 36 -5.10 1.84 4.12
C GLY A 36 -5.47 0.76 5.14
N CYS A 37 -4.54 -0.13 5.44
CA CYS A 37 -4.71 -1.26 6.36
C CYS A 37 -3.90 -1.08 7.66
N ASP A 38 -3.59 0.14 8.05
CA ASP A 38 -2.93 0.48 9.31
C ASP A 38 -3.95 1.08 10.30
N PRO A 39 -3.94 0.67 11.58
CA PRO A 39 -4.77 1.30 12.61
C PRO A 39 -4.62 2.82 12.76
N LYS A 40 -3.52 3.40 12.29
CA LYS A 40 -3.30 4.85 12.28
C LYS A 40 -4.21 5.59 11.30
N ALA A 41 -4.64 4.90 10.22
CA ALA A 41 -5.50 5.45 9.17
C ALA A 41 -4.94 6.74 8.56
N ASP A 42 -3.65 6.72 8.19
CA ASP A 42 -2.90 7.86 7.63
C ASP A 42 -2.42 7.61 6.19
N SER A 43 -2.79 6.47 5.60
CA SER A 43 -2.33 6.04 4.28
C SER A 43 -2.78 6.98 3.16
N THR A 44 -4.00 7.47 3.21
CA THR A 44 -4.64 8.22 2.13
C THR A 44 -4.58 9.74 2.28
N MET A 45 -4.00 10.24 3.36
CA MET A 45 -4.00 11.68 3.69
C MET A 45 -3.40 12.55 2.57
N ASN A 46 -2.29 12.13 1.96
CA ASN A 46 -1.63 12.88 0.89
C ASN A 46 -2.39 12.87 -0.45
N LEU A 47 -3.40 12.03 -0.58
CA LEU A 47 -4.35 12.07 -1.69
C LEU A 47 -5.57 12.94 -1.41
N LEU A 48 -5.82 13.23 -0.13
CA LEU A 48 -6.97 13.97 0.38
C LEU A 48 -6.64 15.41 0.82
N GLY A 49 -5.53 15.96 0.35
CA GLY A 49 -5.11 17.32 0.70
C GLY A 49 -4.64 17.46 2.14
N GLY A 50 -4.16 16.39 2.76
CA GLY A 50 -3.73 16.36 4.16
C GLY A 50 -4.88 16.08 5.15
N GLU A 51 -6.11 15.94 4.67
CA GLU A 51 -7.27 15.68 5.52
C GLU A 51 -7.37 14.19 5.90
N PRO A 52 -7.58 13.85 7.17
CA PRO A 52 -7.80 12.47 7.57
C PRO A 52 -9.16 11.96 7.09
N LEU A 53 -9.19 10.72 6.63
CA LEU A 53 -10.43 10.01 6.33
C LEU A 53 -10.93 9.27 7.57
N ARG A 54 -12.24 9.34 7.85
CA ARG A 54 -12.86 8.54 8.92
C ARG A 54 -12.72 7.06 8.59
N PRO A 55 -12.03 6.26 9.44
CA PRO A 55 -11.85 4.84 9.15
C PRO A 55 -13.16 4.05 9.27
N VAL A 56 -13.28 2.97 8.49
CA VAL A 56 -14.45 2.07 8.50
C VAL A 56 -14.76 1.55 9.91
N MET A 57 -13.74 1.09 10.63
CA MET A 57 -13.92 0.59 12.01
C MET A 57 -14.35 1.66 12.99
N ASN A 58 -14.03 2.93 12.74
CA ASN A 58 -14.50 4.04 13.55
C ASN A 58 -15.98 4.34 13.26
N TYR A 59 -16.34 4.35 11.95
CA TYR A 59 -17.73 4.51 11.54
C TYR A 59 -18.64 3.48 12.25
N MET A 60 -18.34 2.19 12.08
CA MET A 60 -19.14 1.09 12.66
C MET A 60 -19.27 1.18 14.17
N ARG A 61 -18.25 1.68 14.86
CA ARG A 61 -18.27 1.81 16.33
C ARG A 61 -19.04 3.04 16.82
N GLU A 62 -18.97 4.14 16.06
CA GLU A 62 -19.58 5.42 16.47
C GLU A 62 -21.06 5.48 16.11
N GLU A 63 -21.44 4.89 14.99
CA GLU A 63 -22.84 4.81 14.56
C GLU A 63 -23.58 3.59 15.16
N ASP A 64 -22.84 2.61 15.69
CA ASP A 64 -23.37 1.30 16.12
C ASP A 64 -24.12 0.55 14.98
N GLU A 65 -23.77 0.87 13.75
CA GLU A 65 -24.38 0.35 12.52
C GLU A 65 -23.29 0.12 11.45
N GLU A 66 -23.57 -0.76 10.49
CA GLU A 66 -22.75 -0.93 9.31
C GLU A 66 -23.07 0.14 8.26
N PRO A 67 -22.06 0.64 7.51
CA PRO A 67 -22.31 1.57 6.41
C PRO A 67 -23.23 0.94 5.36
N GLU A 68 -24.22 1.68 4.93
CA GLU A 68 -25.13 1.23 3.87
C GLU A 68 -24.61 1.53 2.46
N LYS A 69 -23.68 2.50 2.34
CA LYS A 69 -23.14 2.98 1.08
C LYS A 69 -21.64 3.19 1.14
N LEU A 70 -20.99 3.06 -0.01
CA LEU A 70 -19.54 3.32 -0.13
C LEU A 70 -19.18 4.77 0.24
N GLU A 71 -20.03 5.74 -0.07
CA GLU A 71 -19.81 7.16 0.23
C GLU A 71 -19.72 7.47 1.73
N ASP A 72 -20.22 6.58 2.58
CA ASP A 72 -20.13 6.73 4.04
C ASP A 72 -18.70 6.49 4.57
N ILE A 73 -17.90 5.71 3.83
CA ILE A 73 -16.60 5.21 4.26
C ILE A 73 -15.47 5.41 3.24
N ALA A 74 -15.79 5.94 2.07
CA ALA A 74 -14.84 6.18 1.00
C ALA A 74 -14.92 7.63 0.52
N LYS A 75 -13.79 8.19 0.08
CA LYS A 75 -13.72 9.55 -0.46
C LYS A 75 -12.80 9.59 -1.67
N GLU A 76 -13.18 10.30 -2.71
CA GLU A 76 -12.31 10.55 -3.85
C GLU A 76 -11.27 11.62 -3.52
N GLY A 77 -10.01 11.31 -3.79
CA GLY A 77 -8.86 12.19 -3.64
C GLY A 77 -8.26 12.60 -4.99
N PHE A 78 -6.99 12.99 -4.98
CA PHE A 78 -6.26 13.39 -6.18
C PHE A 78 -6.44 12.38 -7.32
N GLY A 79 -6.70 12.89 -8.54
CA GLY A 79 -6.87 12.05 -9.73
C GLY A 79 -8.08 11.11 -9.68
N ASN A 80 -9.07 11.38 -8.81
CA ASN A 80 -10.23 10.53 -8.53
C ASN A 80 -9.84 9.15 -7.96
N VAL A 81 -8.71 9.06 -7.24
CA VAL A 81 -8.38 7.86 -6.46
C VAL A 81 -9.41 7.68 -5.36
N LEU A 82 -10.08 6.55 -5.33
CA LEU A 82 -11.00 6.22 -4.23
C LEU A 82 -10.19 5.77 -3.01
N CYS A 83 -10.26 6.56 -1.95
CA CYS A 83 -9.54 6.40 -0.70
C CYS A 83 -10.42 5.72 0.35
N ILE A 84 -9.91 4.68 1.00
CA ILE A 84 -10.57 3.95 2.08
C ILE A 84 -9.53 3.69 3.19
N GLU A 85 -9.92 3.87 4.46
CA GLU A 85 -9.10 3.53 5.62
C GLU A 85 -9.81 2.49 6.48
N THR A 86 -9.16 1.36 6.72
CA THR A 86 -9.76 0.31 7.56
C THR A 86 -9.83 0.73 9.03
N GLY A 87 -8.79 1.40 9.51
CA GLY A 87 -8.65 1.72 10.92
C GLY A 87 -8.32 0.50 11.78
N GLY A 88 -8.52 0.64 13.07
CA GLY A 88 -8.21 -0.40 14.05
C GLY A 88 -9.20 -0.45 15.22
N PRO A 89 -9.06 -1.45 16.08
CA PRO A 89 -9.85 -1.54 17.29
C PRO A 89 -9.53 -0.37 18.23
N THR A 90 -10.38 -0.19 19.22
CA THR A 90 -10.08 0.75 20.32
C THR A 90 -8.70 0.41 20.91
N PRO A 91 -7.82 1.40 21.09
CA PRO A 91 -6.50 1.16 21.67
C PRO A 91 -6.58 0.33 22.96
N GLY A 92 -5.79 -0.75 23.02
CA GLY A 92 -5.80 -1.69 24.13
C GLY A 92 -6.91 -2.77 24.10
N LEU A 93 -7.83 -2.71 23.15
CA LEU A 93 -8.93 -3.66 23.02
C LEU A 93 -8.93 -4.32 21.64
N GLY A 94 -8.52 -5.57 21.55
CA GLY A 94 -8.67 -6.38 20.34
C GLY A 94 -7.46 -6.42 19.43
N CYS A 95 -7.60 -7.15 18.31
CA CYS A 95 -6.58 -7.36 17.28
C CYS A 95 -6.92 -6.54 16.04
N ALA A 96 -6.00 -5.68 15.60
CA ALA A 96 -6.18 -4.85 14.40
C ALA A 96 -6.46 -5.69 13.14
N GLY A 97 -5.87 -6.87 13.04
CA GLY A 97 -6.10 -7.76 11.90
C GLY A 97 -7.55 -8.25 11.74
N ARG A 98 -8.33 -8.32 12.83
CA ARG A 98 -9.78 -8.62 12.72
C ARG A 98 -10.54 -7.47 12.07
N GLY A 99 -10.13 -6.24 12.35
CA GLY A 99 -10.71 -5.05 11.73
C GLY A 99 -10.51 -5.03 10.21
N ILE A 100 -9.33 -5.42 9.74
CA ILE A 100 -9.04 -5.52 8.30
C ILE A 100 -9.97 -6.55 7.64
N ILE A 101 -10.09 -7.75 8.21
CA ILE A 101 -10.97 -8.79 7.67
C ILE A 101 -12.42 -8.32 7.64
N ALA A 102 -12.92 -7.75 8.73
CA ALA A 102 -14.28 -7.23 8.80
C ALA A 102 -14.53 -6.12 7.76
N THR A 103 -13.56 -5.21 7.59
CA THR A 103 -13.65 -4.17 6.56
C THR A 103 -13.70 -4.78 5.16
N PHE A 104 -12.87 -5.76 4.84
CA PHE A 104 -12.86 -6.38 3.52
C PHE A 104 -14.19 -7.08 3.22
N GLN A 105 -14.74 -7.82 4.17
CA GLN A 105 -16.07 -8.43 4.04
C GLN A 105 -17.16 -7.39 3.79
N LEU A 106 -17.14 -6.29 4.53
CA LEU A 106 -18.08 -5.18 4.33
C LEU A 106 -17.94 -4.56 2.92
N LEU A 107 -16.71 -4.36 2.43
CA LEU A 107 -16.47 -3.83 1.09
C LEU A 107 -16.98 -4.77 -0.02
N GLU A 108 -16.93 -6.10 0.21
CA GLU A 108 -17.56 -7.09 -0.66
C GLU A 108 -19.08 -7.01 -0.62
N ASP A 109 -19.68 -6.93 0.57
CA ASP A 109 -21.13 -6.81 0.76
C ASP A 109 -21.68 -5.53 0.09
N LEU A 110 -20.92 -4.43 0.15
CA LEU A 110 -21.20 -3.19 -0.56
C LEU A 110 -20.88 -3.25 -2.06
N LYS A 111 -20.37 -4.39 -2.57
CA LYS A 111 -20.02 -4.60 -3.98
C LYS A 111 -19.06 -3.55 -4.53
N LEU A 112 -18.03 -3.21 -3.75
CA LEU A 112 -17.06 -2.17 -4.10
C LEU A 112 -16.50 -2.38 -5.51
N PHE A 113 -15.98 -3.56 -5.80
CA PHE A 113 -15.30 -3.83 -7.06
C PHE A 113 -16.24 -3.87 -8.26
N GLU A 114 -17.46 -4.40 -8.10
CA GLU A 114 -18.48 -4.43 -9.15
C GLU A 114 -19.05 -3.04 -9.46
N THR A 115 -19.19 -2.21 -8.42
CA THR A 115 -19.74 -0.86 -8.53
C THR A 115 -18.71 0.12 -9.06
N TYR A 116 -17.53 0.14 -8.46
CA TYR A 116 -16.47 1.09 -8.82
C TYR A 116 -15.70 0.66 -10.07
N LYS A 117 -15.51 -0.65 -10.32
CA LYS A 117 -14.76 -1.24 -11.44
C LYS A 117 -13.37 -0.63 -11.59
N PRO A 118 -12.48 -0.80 -10.62
CA PRO A 118 -11.14 -0.25 -10.68
C PRO A 118 -10.26 -1.00 -11.69
N ASP A 119 -9.28 -0.29 -12.25
CA ASP A 119 -8.17 -0.88 -12.98
C ASP A 119 -7.08 -1.37 -12.02
N VAL A 120 -6.88 -0.62 -10.92
CA VAL A 120 -5.83 -0.87 -9.91
C VAL A 120 -6.39 -0.77 -8.49
N VAL A 121 -6.00 -1.71 -7.64
CA VAL A 121 -6.26 -1.68 -6.19
C VAL A 121 -4.94 -1.80 -5.44
N LEU A 122 -4.65 -0.82 -4.59
CA LEU A 122 -3.46 -0.77 -3.76
C LEU A 122 -3.84 -0.94 -2.29
N TYR A 123 -3.22 -1.92 -1.62
CA TYR A 123 -3.36 -2.16 -0.19
C TYR A 123 -2.10 -1.71 0.54
N ASP A 124 -2.19 -0.64 1.33
CA ASP A 124 -1.09 -0.19 2.20
C ASP A 124 -1.15 -0.94 3.52
N VAL A 125 -0.34 -1.99 3.64
CA VAL A 125 -0.46 -2.92 4.77
C VAL A 125 0.54 -2.60 5.87
N LEU A 126 0.10 -2.69 7.13
CA LEU A 126 0.98 -2.52 8.30
C LEU A 126 2.17 -3.51 8.26
N GLY A 127 3.36 -2.96 8.51
CA GLY A 127 4.61 -3.55 8.06
C GLY A 127 5.27 -4.64 8.87
N ASP A 128 5.00 -4.78 10.16
CA ASP A 128 5.90 -5.60 11.00
C ASP A 128 5.34 -6.98 11.32
N VAL A 129 4.20 -7.37 10.77
CA VAL A 129 3.51 -8.48 11.34
C VAL A 129 2.92 -9.50 10.46
N VAL A 130 3.16 -10.59 10.91
CA VAL A 130 2.75 -11.91 10.53
C VAL A 130 1.58 -12.43 11.39
N CYS A 131 0.66 -11.57 11.81
CA CYS A 131 -0.58 -12.09 12.37
C CYS A 131 -1.61 -12.31 11.26
N GLY A 132 -2.49 -13.30 11.44
CA GLY A 132 -3.40 -13.77 10.41
C GLY A 132 -4.26 -12.68 9.73
N GLY A 133 -4.56 -11.57 10.43
CA GLY A 133 -5.34 -10.48 9.87
C GLY A 133 -4.58 -9.57 8.92
N PHE A 134 -3.29 -9.32 9.17
CA PHE A 134 -2.45 -8.55 8.24
C PHE A 134 -2.03 -9.37 7.02
N ALA A 135 -2.22 -10.69 7.07
CA ALA A 135 -2.06 -11.55 5.92
C ALA A 135 -3.36 -11.64 5.07
N ALA A 136 -4.47 -11.03 5.48
CA ALA A 136 -5.72 -11.09 4.73
C ALA A 136 -5.57 -10.66 3.28
N PRO A 137 -4.88 -9.54 2.94
CA PRO A 137 -4.69 -9.15 1.55
C PRO A 137 -4.04 -10.23 0.68
N ILE A 138 -3.14 -11.03 1.23
CA ILE A 138 -2.40 -12.07 0.49
C ILE A 138 -3.04 -13.46 0.58
N ARG A 139 -4.02 -13.68 1.48
CA ARG A 139 -4.63 -15.00 1.73
C ARG A 139 -5.96 -15.24 1.02
N GLU A 140 -6.70 -14.18 0.73
CA GLU A 140 -8.11 -14.24 0.34
C GLU A 140 -8.34 -13.61 -1.04
N ASP A 141 -7.37 -13.74 -1.95
CA ASP A 141 -7.40 -13.23 -3.34
C ASP A 141 -7.61 -11.70 -3.46
N TYR A 142 -7.40 -10.94 -2.37
CA TYR A 142 -7.45 -9.49 -2.43
C TYR A 142 -6.24 -8.90 -3.15
N ALA A 143 -5.05 -9.48 -3.00
CA ALA A 143 -3.85 -9.07 -3.73
C ALA A 143 -3.22 -10.25 -4.46
N GLU A 144 -2.71 -9.99 -5.66
CA GLU A 144 -1.99 -10.94 -6.51
C GLU A 144 -0.48 -10.72 -6.46
N LYS A 145 -0.09 -9.45 -6.32
CA LYS A 145 1.30 -9.02 -6.27
C LYS A 145 1.62 -8.38 -4.92
N VAL A 146 2.79 -8.69 -4.39
CA VAL A 146 3.32 -8.09 -3.17
C VAL A 146 4.56 -7.29 -3.51
N LEU A 147 4.56 -6.00 -3.19
CA LEU A 147 5.75 -5.16 -3.15
C LEU A 147 6.29 -5.11 -1.72
N ILE A 148 7.59 -5.32 -1.56
CA ILE A 148 8.27 -5.17 -0.27
C ILE A 148 9.10 -3.89 -0.30
N VAL A 149 8.67 -2.87 0.42
CA VAL A 149 9.44 -1.62 0.60
C VAL A 149 10.46 -1.84 1.69
N THR A 150 11.75 -1.62 1.37
CA THR A 150 12.85 -1.80 2.31
C THR A 150 13.96 -0.76 2.13
N THR A 151 14.95 -0.80 3.02
CA THR A 151 16.19 0.00 2.99
C THR A 151 17.36 -0.91 3.29
N GLY A 152 18.60 -0.41 3.21
CA GLY A 152 19.80 -1.14 3.62
C GLY A 152 19.99 -1.28 5.14
N GLU A 153 19.04 -0.83 5.95
CA GLU A 153 19.08 -1.02 7.41
C GLU A 153 18.84 -2.48 7.79
N LYS A 154 19.66 -3.02 8.71
CA LYS A 154 19.57 -4.43 9.15
C LYS A 154 18.15 -4.84 9.56
N MET A 155 17.46 -3.98 10.30
CA MET A 155 16.11 -4.29 10.78
C MET A 155 15.05 -4.18 9.69
N ALA A 156 15.28 -3.39 8.65
CA ALA A 156 14.40 -3.32 7.49
C ALA A 156 14.53 -4.60 6.64
N LEU A 157 15.75 -5.05 6.40
CA LEU A 157 16.02 -6.33 5.71
C LEU A 157 15.48 -7.54 6.48
N TYR A 158 15.61 -7.53 7.83
CA TYR A 158 15.02 -8.58 8.66
C TYR A 158 13.47 -8.62 8.55
N ALA A 159 12.82 -7.45 8.53
CA ALA A 159 11.38 -7.39 8.33
C ALA A 159 10.99 -7.86 6.91
N ALA A 160 11.76 -7.47 5.89
CA ALA A 160 11.56 -7.92 4.51
C ALA A 160 11.69 -9.45 4.38
N ASP A 161 12.67 -10.06 5.05
CA ASP A 161 12.83 -11.53 5.11
C ASP A 161 11.61 -12.21 5.74
N ASN A 162 11.11 -11.69 6.86
CA ASN A 162 9.92 -12.24 7.51
C ASN A 162 8.66 -12.12 6.63
N ILE A 163 8.48 -10.98 5.95
CA ILE A 163 7.39 -10.77 5.00
C ILE A 163 7.49 -11.76 3.84
N SER A 164 8.68 -11.91 3.25
CA SER A 164 8.90 -12.83 2.13
C SER A 164 8.58 -14.27 2.49
N LYS A 165 8.97 -14.72 3.69
CA LYS A 165 8.63 -16.05 4.21
C LYS A 165 7.13 -16.21 4.42
N ALA A 166 6.46 -15.17 4.93
CA ALA A 166 5.02 -15.21 5.10
C ALA A 166 4.29 -15.34 3.76
N VAL A 167 4.69 -14.57 2.74
CA VAL A 167 4.11 -14.67 1.39
C VAL A 167 4.35 -16.05 0.81
N LYS A 168 5.58 -16.57 0.85
CA LYS A 168 5.94 -17.91 0.35
C LYS A 168 5.11 -19.04 0.97
N ASN A 169 4.70 -18.91 2.23
CA ASN A 169 3.83 -19.90 2.88
C ASN A 169 2.44 -20.01 2.24
N PHE A 170 2.04 -19.03 1.43
CA PHE A 170 0.74 -19.00 0.75
C PHE A 170 0.84 -19.23 -0.76
N GLU A 171 2.01 -19.18 -1.38
CA GLU A 171 2.22 -19.36 -2.83
C GLU A 171 1.66 -20.71 -3.33
N ASP A 172 1.82 -21.80 -2.57
CA ASP A 172 1.32 -23.14 -2.94
C ASP A 172 -0.22 -23.22 -3.06
N ARG A 173 -0.92 -22.18 -2.59
CA ARG A 173 -2.39 -22.09 -2.62
C ARG A 173 -2.92 -21.17 -3.70
N SER A 174 -2.10 -20.75 -4.65
CA SER A 174 -2.42 -19.79 -5.72
C SER A 174 -2.77 -18.37 -5.24
N TYR A 175 -2.28 -18.00 -4.05
CA TYR A 175 -2.41 -16.66 -3.51
C TYR A 175 -1.30 -15.70 -4.01
N ALA A 176 -1.21 -14.50 -3.41
CA ALA A 176 -0.25 -13.48 -3.80
C ALA A 176 1.21 -13.97 -3.78
N ARG A 177 2.00 -13.49 -4.73
CA ARG A 177 3.45 -13.71 -4.82
C ARG A 177 4.23 -12.41 -4.55
N VAL A 178 5.46 -12.53 -4.08
CA VAL A 178 6.38 -11.38 -4.06
C VAL A 178 6.69 -11.00 -5.50
N PHE A 179 6.24 -9.82 -5.91
CA PHE A 179 6.53 -9.26 -7.22
C PHE A 179 7.94 -8.67 -7.29
N GLY A 180 8.35 -7.95 -6.23
CA GLY A 180 9.68 -7.38 -6.15
C GLY A 180 9.90 -6.48 -4.94
N ILE A 181 11.13 -5.97 -4.87
CA ILE A 181 11.61 -5.06 -3.83
C ILE A 181 11.54 -3.62 -4.34
N VAL A 182 11.04 -2.72 -3.50
CA VAL A 182 11.20 -1.28 -3.68
C VAL A 182 12.23 -0.78 -2.66
N LEU A 183 13.38 -0.34 -3.16
CA LEU A 183 14.43 0.27 -2.34
C LEU A 183 14.09 1.74 -2.08
N ASN A 184 13.69 2.06 -0.86
CA ASN A 184 13.45 3.43 -0.42
C ASN A 184 14.68 3.94 0.35
N HIS A 185 15.53 4.71 -0.31
CA HIS A 185 16.83 5.12 0.21
C HIS A 185 16.75 5.96 1.50
N ARG A 186 17.62 5.62 2.45
CA ARG A 186 17.80 6.32 3.73
C ARG A 186 19.22 6.84 3.93
N ASN A 187 20.07 6.79 2.88
CA ASN A 187 21.49 7.14 2.91
C ASN A 187 22.30 6.25 3.91
N VAL A 188 21.95 4.98 3.97
CA VAL A 188 22.71 3.98 4.74
C VAL A 188 23.97 3.60 3.96
N GLU A 189 25.08 3.40 4.67
CA GLU A 189 26.35 2.96 4.05
C GLU A 189 26.16 1.63 3.30
N ASN A 190 26.60 1.56 2.04
CA ASN A 190 26.47 0.41 1.13
C ASN A 190 25.01 -0.06 0.99
N GLU A 191 24.06 0.87 0.98
CA GLU A 191 22.64 0.57 1.01
C GLU A 191 22.19 -0.30 -0.17
N THR A 192 22.54 0.11 -1.39
CA THR A 192 22.19 -0.61 -2.63
C THR A 192 22.77 -2.02 -2.61
N GLU A 193 24.08 -2.18 -2.32
CA GLU A 193 24.74 -3.49 -2.28
C GLU A 193 24.08 -4.45 -1.27
N LYS A 194 23.66 -3.94 -0.10
CA LYS A 194 22.97 -4.75 0.92
C LYS A 194 21.62 -5.24 0.44
N VAL A 195 20.85 -4.36 -0.22
CA VAL A 195 19.52 -4.71 -0.74
C VAL A 195 19.62 -5.62 -1.96
N GLU A 196 20.59 -5.39 -2.87
CA GLU A 196 20.88 -6.29 -4.00
C GLU A 196 21.26 -7.69 -3.53
N THR A 197 22.12 -7.79 -2.48
CA THR A 197 22.49 -9.07 -1.88
C THR A 197 21.26 -9.79 -1.33
N PHE A 198 20.43 -9.08 -0.57
CA PHE A 198 19.18 -9.61 -0.04
C PHE A 198 18.24 -10.09 -1.15
N ALA A 199 18.02 -9.26 -2.16
CA ALA A 199 17.14 -9.58 -3.28
C ALA A 199 17.63 -10.84 -4.01
N LYS A 200 18.92 -10.93 -4.30
CA LYS A 200 19.55 -12.09 -4.94
C LYS A 200 19.44 -13.37 -4.11
N GLU A 201 19.66 -13.31 -2.79
CA GLU A 201 19.53 -14.45 -1.89
C GLU A 201 18.12 -15.02 -1.84
N HIS A 202 17.11 -14.16 -2.03
CA HIS A 202 15.69 -14.55 -1.99
C HIS A 202 15.08 -14.82 -3.38
N GLY A 203 15.82 -14.51 -4.45
CA GLY A 203 15.36 -14.65 -5.84
C GLY A 203 14.34 -13.57 -6.23
N PHE A 204 14.49 -12.36 -5.70
CA PHE A 204 13.64 -11.20 -6.02
C PHE A 204 14.38 -10.19 -6.88
N ASP A 205 13.63 -9.43 -7.68
CA ASP A 205 14.14 -8.27 -8.40
C ASP A 205 13.89 -6.97 -7.61
N ILE A 206 14.81 -6.00 -7.75
CA ILE A 206 14.55 -4.62 -7.32
C ILE A 206 13.80 -3.96 -8.47
N VAL A 207 12.51 -3.72 -8.26
CA VAL A 207 11.59 -3.19 -9.29
C VAL A 207 11.42 -1.68 -9.21
N GLY A 208 11.95 -1.05 -8.17
CA GLY A 208 11.92 0.40 -8.01
C GLY A 208 12.93 0.89 -6.98
N GLU A 209 13.50 2.03 -7.25
CA GLU A 209 14.40 2.74 -6.34
C GLU A 209 13.89 4.17 -6.13
N ILE A 210 13.63 4.52 -4.89
CA ILE A 210 13.13 5.84 -4.50
C ILE A 210 14.24 6.57 -3.76
N PRO A 211 14.91 7.54 -4.38
CA PRO A 211 15.95 8.32 -3.74
C PRO A 211 15.40 9.12 -2.56
N ARG A 212 16.22 9.34 -1.53
CA ARG A 212 15.86 10.25 -0.46
C ARG A 212 15.76 11.67 -1.01
N SER A 213 14.60 12.28 -0.89
CA SER A 213 14.32 13.61 -1.43
C SER A 213 13.56 14.48 -0.42
N ASP A 214 14.04 15.71 -0.22
CA ASP A 214 13.33 16.71 0.57
C ASP A 214 12.03 17.18 -0.13
N GLU A 215 11.90 16.88 -1.41
CA GLU A 215 10.72 17.24 -2.18
C GLU A 215 9.49 16.42 -1.76
N ILE A 216 9.70 15.15 -1.39
CA ILE A 216 8.64 14.32 -0.80
C ILE A 216 8.09 15.03 0.44
N ASN A 217 8.97 15.40 1.40
CA ASN A 217 8.55 16.05 2.61
C ASN A 217 7.84 17.39 2.35
N ARG A 218 8.35 18.20 1.38
CA ARG A 218 7.72 19.48 1.01
C ARG A 218 6.31 19.31 0.43
N CYS A 219 6.07 18.26 -0.33
CA CYS A 219 4.75 17.96 -0.86
C CYS A 219 3.83 17.41 0.25
N GLU A 220 4.33 16.51 1.10
CA GLU A 220 3.59 15.97 2.24
C GLU A 220 3.18 17.06 3.25
N ASP A 221 4.05 18.05 3.52
CA ASP A 221 3.73 19.24 4.35
C ASP A 221 2.57 20.06 3.76
N GLN A 222 2.29 19.94 2.47
CA GLN A 222 1.16 20.57 1.78
C GLN A 222 -0.04 19.62 1.61
N GLY A 223 0.02 18.41 2.19
CA GLY A 223 -0.99 17.38 2.04
C GLY A 223 -1.06 16.78 0.62
N LYS A 224 0.07 16.74 -0.09
CA LYS A 224 0.16 16.28 -1.48
C LYS A 224 1.15 15.15 -1.67
N THR A 225 0.90 14.34 -2.68
CA THR A 225 1.92 13.46 -3.26
C THR A 225 2.91 14.29 -4.09
N VAL A 226 4.10 13.75 -4.40
CA VAL A 226 5.03 14.44 -5.32
C VAL A 226 4.49 14.44 -6.75
N ILE A 227 3.69 13.45 -7.13
CA ILE A 227 2.99 13.41 -8.42
C ILE A 227 2.05 14.60 -8.58
N GLU A 228 1.33 14.99 -7.52
CA GLU A 228 0.47 16.17 -7.53
C GLU A 228 1.29 17.47 -7.43
N GLY A 229 2.27 17.51 -6.53
CA GLY A 229 3.02 18.73 -6.22
C GLY A 229 4.06 19.12 -7.26
N ASN A 230 4.74 18.14 -7.88
CA ASN A 230 5.76 18.34 -8.92
C ASN A 230 5.86 17.12 -9.86
N PRO A 231 4.91 16.95 -10.79
CA PRO A 231 4.81 15.77 -11.65
C PRO A 231 6.03 15.57 -12.57
N GLU A 232 6.77 16.62 -12.89
CA GLU A 232 7.93 16.57 -13.79
C GLU A 232 9.27 16.32 -13.06
N SER A 233 9.25 16.17 -11.75
CA SER A 233 10.47 15.97 -10.97
C SER A 233 11.08 14.59 -11.18
N ASP A 234 12.39 14.47 -10.95
CA ASP A 234 13.07 13.17 -11.06
C ASP A 234 12.52 12.16 -10.05
N ILE A 235 12.08 12.62 -8.87
CA ILE A 235 11.44 11.74 -7.89
C ILE A 235 10.06 11.25 -8.36
N SER A 236 9.30 12.08 -9.06
CA SER A 236 8.02 11.66 -9.66
C SER A 236 8.21 10.62 -10.75
N LYS A 237 9.28 10.72 -11.55
CA LYS A 237 9.62 9.71 -12.56
C LYS A 237 9.82 8.32 -11.95
N CYS A 238 10.47 8.23 -10.77
CA CYS A 238 10.65 6.94 -10.09
C CYS A 238 9.30 6.24 -9.80
N PHE A 239 8.26 6.99 -9.46
CA PHE A 239 6.93 6.43 -9.23
C PHE A 239 6.19 6.10 -10.54
N TYR A 240 6.37 6.89 -11.59
CA TYR A 240 5.83 6.55 -12.92
C TYR A 240 6.48 5.27 -13.47
N ASP A 241 7.82 5.15 -13.37
CA ASP A 241 8.55 3.97 -13.82
C ASP A 241 8.07 2.71 -13.05
N LEU A 242 7.88 2.82 -11.73
CA LEU A 242 7.34 1.71 -10.92
C LEU A 242 5.90 1.35 -11.34
N ALA A 243 5.07 2.34 -11.61
CA ALA A 243 3.70 2.12 -12.08
C ALA A 243 3.67 1.43 -13.45
N GLU A 244 4.53 1.83 -14.38
CA GLU A 244 4.67 1.21 -15.71
C GLU A 244 5.15 -0.24 -15.61
N ILE A 245 6.13 -0.54 -14.76
CA ILE A 245 6.62 -1.91 -14.54
C ILE A 245 5.49 -2.82 -14.03
N LEU A 246 4.72 -2.35 -13.05
CA LEU A 246 3.60 -3.10 -12.50
C LEU A 246 2.49 -3.31 -13.52
N TRP A 247 2.20 -2.30 -14.34
CA TRP A 247 1.13 -2.35 -15.34
C TRP A 247 1.50 -3.25 -16.52
N THR A 248 2.74 -3.18 -17.01
CA THR A 248 3.20 -3.99 -18.14
C THR A 248 3.19 -5.48 -17.80
N ASP A 249 3.51 -5.88 -16.56
CA ASP A 249 3.41 -7.27 -16.12
C ASP A 249 1.94 -7.76 -16.07
N GLU A 250 0.99 -6.89 -15.75
CA GLU A 250 -0.44 -7.21 -15.79
C GLU A 250 -0.96 -7.45 -17.21
N GLU A 251 -0.49 -6.68 -18.19
CA GLU A 251 -0.92 -6.83 -19.59
C GLU A 251 -0.36 -8.11 -20.27
N GLN A 252 0.63 -8.77 -19.67
CA GLN A 252 1.26 -9.99 -20.20
C GLN A 252 0.64 -11.28 -19.65
N VAL A 253 -0.23 -11.18 -18.66
CA VAL A 253 -0.95 -12.31 -18.03
C VAL A 253 -2.35 -12.43 -18.61
#